data_e6a22e62b010e626aa0843f917c426ea
#
_entry.id   e6a22e62b010e626aa0843f917c426ea
#
_cell.length_a   1.000
_cell.length_b   1.000
_cell.length_c   1.000
_cell.angle_alpha   90.00
_cell.angle_beta   90.00
_cell.angle_gamma   90.00
#
_symmetry.space_group_name_H-M   'P 1'
#
loop_
_entity.id
_entity.type
_entity.pdbx_description
1 polymer ?
#
loop_
_entity_poly.entity_id
_entity_poly.type
_entity_poly.pdbx_seq_one_letter_code
_entity_poly.pdbx_strand_id
1 'polypeptide(L)'
;MKAINDGKQMTDVWRLPAIGRWEKSCGKHPTQKPLALLTRIILANTDEHDWIMDPFTGSSTTGIAANLCNRRFLGIDINKQFIELSRARRIEIDDFQVACNYRNKLHDLSFQSTQVCVREPEGLFGRDLQF
;
A
#
# COMPACT_ATOMS: atom_id res chain seq x y z
N MET A 1 -1.14 17.20 3.33
CA MET A 1 -1.18 17.34 1.85
C MET A 1 0.04 18.03 1.24
N LYS A 2 0.50 19.15 1.75
CA LYS A 2 1.69 19.86 1.17
C LYS A 2 2.98 19.03 1.22
N ALA A 3 3.16 18.18 2.21
CA ALA A 3 4.36 17.34 2.33
C ALA A 3 4.51 16.28 1.20
N ILE A 4 3.39 15.88 0.58
CA ILE A 4 3.36 14.86 -0.48
C ILE A 4 3.78 15.42 -1.85
N ASN A 5 3.79 16.74 -2.02
CA ASN A 5 4.01 17.42 -3.30
C ASN A 5 5.02 18.57 -3.15
N ASP A 6 6.16 18.31 -2.50
CA ASP A 6 7.27 19.27 -2.29
C ASP A 6 6.81 20.64 -1.76
N GLY A 7 5.86 20.63 -0.82
CA GLY A 7 5.29 21.84 -0.23
C GLY A 7 4.24 22.54 -1.09
N LYS A 8 3.98 22.07 -2.31
CA LYS A 8 2.94 22.60 -3.19
C LYS A 8 1.59 21.98 -2.92
N GLN A 9 0.53 22.70 -3.24
CA GLN A 9 -0.82 22.13 -3.20
C GLN A 9 -0.98 21.08 -4.30
N MET A 10 -1.65 19.98 -3.99
CA MET A 10 -1.98 18.96 -4.99
C MET A 10 -2.98 19.52 -6.00
N THR A 11 -2.76 19.17 -7.28
CA THR A 11 -3.69 19.47 -8.36
C THR A 11 -4.81 18.44 -8.44
N ASP A 12 -5.87 18.75 -9.13
CA ASP A 12 -7.00 17.87 -9.42
C ASP A 12 -6.70 16.83 -10.53
N VAL A 13 -5.64 17.05 -11.31
CA VAL A 13 -5.18 16.12 -12.35
C VAL A 13 -3.85 15.50 -11.96
N TRP A 14 -3.83 14.18 -11.86
CA TRP A 14 -2.64 13.40 -11.51
C TRP A 14 -2.19 12.55 -12.69
N ARG A 15 -0.96 12.72 -13.11
CA ARG A 15 -0.31 11.83 -14.08
C ARG A 15 0.34 10.68 -13.32
N LEU A 16 -0.21 9.48 -13.47
CA LEU A 16 0.28 8.29 -12.79
C LEU A 16 0.65 7.21 -13.82
N PRO A 17 1.69 6.42 -13.55
CA PRO A 17 2.05 5.31 -14.42
C PRO A 17 0.95 4.24 -14.41
N ALA A 18 0.86 3.49 -15.49
CA ALA A 18 0.06 2.28 -15.54
C ALA A 18 0.57 1.23 -14.55
N ILE A 19 -0.27 0.25 -14.23
CA ILE A 19 0.08 -0.84 -13.31
C ILE A 19 1.33 -1.57 -13.81
N GLY A 20 2.36 -1.59 -12.98
CA GLY A 20 3.61 -2.30 -13.26
C GLY A 20 3.45 -3.83 -13.19
N ARG A 21 4.33 -4.56 -13.89
CA ARG A 21 4.34 -6.04 -13.81
C ARG A 21 4.61 -6.52 -12.38
N TRP A 22 5.42 -5.79 -11.63
CA TRP A 22 5.78 -6.07 -10.24
C TRP A 22 4.58 -5.97 -9.27
N GLU A 23 3.53 -5.25 -9.63
CA GLU A 23 2.29 -5.18 -8.86
C GLU A 23 1.38 -6.41 -9.05
N LYS A 24 1.77 -7.35 -9.90
CA LYS A 24 1.00 -8.52 -10.31
C LYS A 24 1.72 -9.84 -10.03
N SER A 25 2.73 -9.84 -9.16
CA SER A 25 3.57 -11.00 -8.82
C SER A 25 2.74 -12.19 -8.34
N CYS A 26 1.78 -11.96 -7.44
CA CYS A 26 0.91 -13.01 -6.90
C CYS A 26 -0.31 -13.34 -7.76
N GLY A 27 -0.51 -12.65 -8.89
CA GLY A 27 -1.68 -12.86 -9.76
C GLY A 27 -2.26 -11.58 -10.32
N LYS A 28 -3.31 -11.73 -11.13
CA LYS A 28 -3.97 -10.61 -11.83
C LYS A 28 -5.41 -10.46 -11.36
N HIS A 29 -5.83 -9.24 -11.19
CA HIS A 29 -7.24 -8.89 -11.04
C HIS A 29 -7.66 -8.00 -12.23
N PRO A 30 -8.81 -8.24 -12.88
CA PRO A 30 -9.21 -7.53 -14.10
C PRO A 30 -9.24 -6.01 -13.95
N THR A 31 -9.65 -5.52 -12.79
CA THR A 31 -9.84 -4.10 -12.50
C THR A 31 -8.87 -3.56 -11.45
N GLN A 32 -7.70 -4.21 -11.28
CA GLN A 32 -6.67 -3.73 -10.34
C GLN A 32 -6.33 -2.25 -10.60
N LYS A 33 -6.22 -1.47 -9.56
CA LYS A 33 -5.81 -0.06 -9.64
C LYS A 33 -4.30 0.08 -9.45
N PRO A 34 -3.65 1.13 -9.99
CA PRO A 34 -2.24 1.38 -9.73
C PRO A 34 -1.99 1.64 -8.24
N LEU A 35 -0.97 1.02 -7.69
CA LEU A 35 -0.59 1.20 -6.29
C LEU A 35 -0.27 2.67 -5.97
N ALA A 36 0.40 3.37 -6.89
CA ALA A 36 0.72 4.78 -6.77
C ALA A 36 -0.53 5.67 -6.54
N LEU A 37 -1.66 5.34 -7.18
CA LEU A 37 -2.91 6.07 -6.98
C LEU A 37 -3.40 5.94 -5.54
N LEU A 38 -3.51 4.69 -5.06
CA LEU A 38 -4.04 4.40 -3.73
C LEU A 38 -3.13 4.96 -2.64
N THR A 39 -1.82 4.82 -2.79
CA THR A 39 -0.83 5.39 -1.87
C THR A 39 -0.99 6.91 -1.75
N ARG A 40 -1.15 7.61 -2.87
CA ARG A 40 -1.36 9.06 -2.87
C ARG A 40 -2.64 9.46 -2.17
N ILE A 41 -3.75 8.76 -2.42
CA ILE A 41 -5.04 9.01 -1.76
C ILE A 41 -4.90 8.82 -0.24
N ILE A 42 -4.27 7.72 0.18
CA ILE A 42 -4.09 7.39 1.59
C ILE A 42 -3.26 8.44 2.31
N LEU A 43 -2.11 8.80 1.75
CA LEU A 43 -1.22 9.80 2.34
C LEU A 43 -1.86 11.19 2.43
N ALA A 44 -2.76 11.52 1.49
CA ALA A 44 -3.43 12.82 1.45
C ALA A 44 -4.55 12.95 2.47
N ASN A 45 -5.16 11.84 2.92
CA ASN A 45 -6.42 11.86 3.67
C ASN A 45 -6.34 11.17 5.04
N THR A 46 -5.21 10.56 5.40
CA THR A 46 -5.08 9.81 6.65
C THR A 46 -3.74 10.05 7.30
N ASP A 47 -3.69 9.82 8.61
CA ASP A 47 -2.46 9.81 9.39
C ASP A 47 -1.96 8.37 9.62
N GLU A 48 -0.71 8.22 10.11
CA GLU A 48 -0.17 6.91 10.46
C GLU A 48 -1.04 6.22 11.51
N HIS A 49 -1.18 4.90 11.37
CA HIS A 49 -2.00 4.04 12.23
C HIS A 49 -3.52 4.21 12.10
N ASP A 50 -4.00 5.08 11.22
CA ASP A 50 -5.44 5.17 10.90
C ASP A 50 -5.96 3.87 10.28
N TRP A 51 -7.27 3.64 10.45
CA TRP A 51 -7.97 2.53 9.82
C TRP A 51 -8.48 2.90 8.44
N ILE A 52 -8.17 2.05 7.48
CA ILE A 52 -8.67 2.13 6.11
C ILE A 52 -9.53 0.90 5.86
N MET A 53 -10.74 1.11 5.36
CA MET A 53 -11.65 0.03 4.99
C MET A 53 -11.91 0.05 3.48
N ASP A 54 -11.86 -1.14 2.87
CA ASP A 54 -12.25 -1.34 1.48
C ASP A 54 -13.25 -2.50 1.41
N PRO A 55 -14.56 -2.20 1.23
CA PRO A 55 -15.61 -3.21 1.22
C PRO A 55 -15.67 -4.02 -0.09
N PHE A 56 -14.83 -3.69 -1.08
CA PHE A 56 -14.71 -4.38 -2.36
C PHE A 56 -13.24 -4.57 -2.72
N THR A 57 -12.49 -5.19 -1.80
CA THR A 57 -11.02 -5.16 -1.79
C THR A 57 -10.37 -5.81 -3.02
N GLY A 58 -11.04 -6.75 -3.69
CA GLY A 58 -10.50 -7.42 -4.88
C GLY A 58 -9.10 -7.98 -4.66
N SER A 59 -8.12 -7.48 -5.40
CA SER A 59 -6.70 -7.82 -5.24
C SER A 59 -6.00 -7.12 -4.09
N SER A 60 -6.75 -6.41 -3.23
CA SER A 60 -6.23 -5.67 -2.06
C SER A 60 -5.15 -4.62 -2.35
N THR A 61 -5.24 -3.93 -3.47
CA THR A 61 -4.30 -2.84 -3.76
C THR A 61 -4.38 -1.73 -2.71
N THR A 62 -5.59 -1.43 -2.21
CA THR A 62 -5.81 -0.51 -1.09
C THR A 62 -5.10 -1.00 0.18
N GLY A 63 -5.19 -2.31 0.48
CA GLY A 63 -4.53 -2.91 1.65
C GLY A 63 -3.01 -2.87 1.56
N ILE A 64 -2.45 -3.16 0.38
CA ILE A 64 -1.01 -3.03 0.15
C ILE A 64 -0.55 -1.58 0.34
N ALA A 65 -1.26 -0.62 -0.26
CA ALA A 65 -0.96 0.80 -0.11
C ALA A 65 -1.05 1.27 1.36
N ALA A 66 -2.09 0.85 2.08
CA ALA A 66 -2.27 1.14 3.49
C ALA A 66 -1.08 0.64 4.32
N ASN A 67 -0.68 -0.61 4.13
CA ASN A 67 0.44 -1.20 4.83
C ASN A 67 1.77 -0.50 4.54
N LEU A 68 2.07 -0.21 3.28
CA LEU A 68 3.27 0.51 2.89
C LEU A 68 3.34 1.92 3.49
N CYS A 69 2.19 2.50 3.82
CA CYS A 69 2.04 3.81 4.45
C CYS A 69 1.88 3.76 5.98
N ASN A 70 2.09 2.62 6.63
CA ASN A 70 1.88 2.41 8.07
C ASN A 70 0.44 2.66 8.54
N ARG A 71 -0.56 2.33 7.71
CA ARG A 71 -1.98 2.36 8.06
C ARG A 71 -2.50 0.95 8.34
N ARG A 72 -3.53 0.85 9.19
CA ARG A 72 -4.26 -0.39 9.42
C ARG A 72 -5.27 -0.61 8.30
N PHE A 73 -5.57 -1.87 7.99
CA PHE A 73 -6.45 -2.18 6.87
C PHE A 73 -7.47 -3.24 7.21
N LEU A 74 -8.70 -3.02 6.74
CA LEU A 74 -9.79 -3.99 6.73
C LEU A 74 -10.33 -4.11 5.31
N GLY A 75 -10.13 -5.27 4.68
CA GLY A 75 -10.65 -5.57 3.35
C GLY A 75 -11.79 -6.58 3.42
N ILE A 76 -12.83 -6.35 2.62
CA ILE A 76 -13.98 -7.26 2.49
C ILE A 76 -14.14 -7.61 1.02
N ASP A 77 -14.42 -8.86 0.72
CA ASP A 77 -14.81 -9.32 -0.62
C ASP A 77 -15.70 -10.56 -0.50
N ILE A 78 -16.63 -10.72 -1.43
CA ILE A 78 -17.50 -11.90 -1.50
C ILE A 78 -16.82 -13.06 -2.23
N ASN A 79 -15.82 -12.79 -3.03
CA ASN A 79 -15.13 -13.79 -3.83
C ASN A 79 -13.94 -14.37 -3.07
N LYS A 80 -14.05 -15.65 -2.72
CA LYS A 80 -12.99 -16.36 -1.99
C LYS A 80 -11.62 -16.31 -2.69
N GLN A 81 -11.60 -16.40 -4.03
CA GLN A 81 -10.33 -16.34 -4.79
C GLN A 81 -9.65 -14.98 -4.64
N PHE A 82 -10.41 -13.89 -4.57
CA PHE A 82 -9.85 -12.55 -4.34
C PHE A 82 -9.36 -12.39 -2.89
N ILE A 83 -10.04 -12.99 -1.92
CA ILE A 83 -9.53 -13.01 -0.54
C ILE A 83 -8.20 -13.79 -0.45
N GLU A 84 -8.08 -14.93 -1.13
CA GLU A 84 -6.84 -15.70 -1.19
C GLU A 84 -5.72 -14.90 -1.88
N LEU A 85 -6.02 -14.24 -2.99
CA LEU A 85 -5.07 -13.34 -3.66
C LEU A 85 -4.64 -12.18 -2.76
N SER A 86 -5.58 -11.57 -2.04
CA SER A 86 -5.31 -10.49 -1.08
C SER A 86 -4.34 -10.94 0.02
N ARG A 87 -4.58 -12.13 0.57
CA ARG A 87 -3.70 -12.73 1.59
C ARG A 87 -2.30 -13.02 1.06
N ALA A 88 -2.20 -13.60 -0.14
CA ALA A 88 -0.90 -13.88 -0.78
C ALA A 88 -0.09 -12.58 -0.98
N ARG A 89 -0.72 -11.54 -1.49
CA ARG A 89 -0.06 -10.23 -1.66
C ARG A 89 0.33 -9.58 -0.32
N ARG A 90 -0.48 -9.79 0.71
CA ARG A 90 -0.17 -9.28 2.05
C ARG A 90 1.07 -9.98 2.61
N ILE A 91 1.14 -11.31 2.50
CA ILE A 91 2.30 -12.11 2.93
C ILE A 91 3.57 -11.70 2.16
N GLU A 92 3.45 -11.41 0.86
CA GLU A 92 4.58 -10.96 0.04
C GLU A 92 5.24 -9.70 0.61
N ILE A 93 4.46 -8.73 1.06
CA ILE A 93 5.00 -7.48 1.61
C ILE A 93 5.35 -7.53 3.11
N ASP A 94 5.14 -8.66 3.79
CA ASP A 94 5.70 -8.91 5.12
C ASP A 94 7.22 -9.10 5.07
N ASP A 95 7.75 -9.50 3.91
CA ASP A 95 9.18 -9.46 3.66
C ASP A 95 9.68 -8.02 3.56
N PHE A 96 10.57 -7.65 4.47
CA PHE A 96 11.11 -6.29 4.55
C PHE A 96 11.76 -5.82 3.25
N GLN A 97 12.51 -6.69 2.57
CA GLN A 97 13.20 -6.33 1.33
C GLN A 97 12.19 -6.08 0.20
N VAL A 98 11.13 -6.89 0.14
CA VAL A 98 10.04 -6.71 -0.82
C VAL A 98 9.31 -5.40 -0.55
N ALA A 99 8.95 -5.13 0.70
CA ALA A 99 8.28 -3.87 1.08
C ALA A 99 9.14 -2.64 0.73
N CYS A 100 10.46 -2.69 0.97
CA CYS A 100 11.39 -1.65 0.57
C CYS A 100 11.43 -1.45 -0.94
N ASN A 101 11.47 -2.54 -1.71
CA ASN A 101 11.45 -2.48 -3.17
C ASN A 101 10.14 -1.84 -3.69
N TYR A 102 9.01 -2.14 -3.07
CA TYR A 102 7.74 -1.50 -3.39
C TYR A 102 7.78 0.01 -3.09
N ARG A 103 8.25 0.41 -1.90
CA ARG A 103 8.40 1.83 -1.53
C ARG A 103 9.33 2.57 -2.50
N ASN A 104 10.47 1.97 -2.86
CA ASN A 104 11.42 2.57 -3.79
C ASN A 104 10.84 2.79 -5.19
N LYS A 105 9.92 1.93 -5.64
CA LYS A 105 9.21 2.10 -6.92
C LYS A 105 8.09 3.15 -6.86
N LEU A 106 7.71 3.56 -5.67
CA LEU A 106 6.70 4.59 -5.40
C LEU A 106 7.33 5.95 -5.08
N HIS A 107 8.62 6.15 -5.37
CA HIS A 107 9.40 7.34 -4.98
C HIS A 107 8.84 8.67 -5.50
N ASP A 108 8.06 8.68 -6.60
CA ASP A 108 7.35 9.87 -7.08
C ASP A 108 6.32 10.41 -6.09
N LEU A 109 6.00 9.63 -5.06
CA LEU A 109 5.12 10.03 -3.97
C LEU A 109 5.89 10.66 -2.81
N SER A 110 7.13 11.16 -3.08
CA SER A 110 7.99 11.76 -2.07
C SER A 110 7.70 11.20 -0.66
N PHE A 111 8.02 9.91 -0.46
CA PHE A 111 8.31 9.44 0.88
C PHE A 111 9.58 10.18 1.32
N GLN A 112 9.49 11.50 1.40
CA GLN A 112 10.43 12.35 2.09
C GLN A 112 10.21 12.18 3.58
N SER A 113 10.36 11.00 4.03
CA SER A 113 10.92 10.83 5.33
C SER A 113 12.22 10.09 5.08
N THR A 114 13.21 10.61 5.55
CA THR A 114 14.48 10.16 6.03
C THR A 114 14.45 8.76 6.67
N GLN A 115 13.63 7.89 6.21
CA GLN A 115 13.68 6.46 6.48
C GLN A 115 14.27 5.76 5.27
N VAL A 116 15.58 5.97 5.10
CA VAL A 116 16.48 4.88 4.76
C VAL A 116 15.86 3.63 5.37
N CYS A 117 15.70 2.55 4.59
CA CYS A 117 15.33 1.24 5.11
C CYS A 117 16.37 0.82 6.15
N VAL A 118 16.27 1.35 7.34
CA VAL A 118 17.03 0.91 8.50
C VAL A 118 16.29 -0.34 8.99
N ARG A 119 17.01 -1.42 9.09
CA ARG A 119 16.55 -2.68 9.67
C ARG A 119 15.98 -2.37 11.05
N GLU A 120 14.67 -2.40 11.21
CA GLU A 120 14.08 -2.34 12.54
C GLU A 120 14.48 -3.58 13.32
N PRO A 121 14.83 -3.44 14.60
CA PRO A 121 15.12 -4.58 15.43
C PRO A 121 13.87 -5.48 15.51
N GLU A 122 14.09 -6.78 15.41
CA GLU A 122 13.09 -7.83 15.56
C GLU A 122 12.22 -7.57 16.79
N GLY A 123 10.94 -7.27 16.60
CA GLY A 123 10.00 -7.20 17.72
C GLY A 123 8.82 -6.26 17.65
N LEU A 124 8.67 -5.40 16.65
CA LEU A 124 7.62 -4.36 16.68
C LEU A 124 6.32 -4.68 15.91
N PHE A 125 6.22 -5.84 15.30
CA PHE A 125 4.93 -6.33 14.79
C PHE A 125 4.44 -7.44 15.70
N GLY A 126 3.62 -7.05 16.68
CA GLY A 126 2.91 -7.99 17.52
C GLY A 126 2.15 -9.00 16.66
N ARG A 127 2.44 -10.28 16.87
CA ARG A 127 1.73 -11.42 16.31
C ARG A 127 0.38 -11.59 16.98
N ASP A 128 -0.47 -10.61 16.98
CA ASP A 128 -1.80 -10.70 17.54
C ASP A 128 -2.85 -10.21 16.56
N LEU A 129 -3.05 -10.98 15.50
CA LEU A 129 -4.31 -11.01 14.78
C LEU A 129 -4.72 -12.45 14.64
N GLN A 130 -5.34 -12.97 15.71
CA GLN A 130 -6.22 -14.13 15.63
C GLN A 130 -7.51 -13.68 14.93
N PHE A 131 -7.85 -14.34 13.85
CA PHE A 131 -9.16 -14.31 13.20
C PHE A 131 -9.86 -15.65 13.46
#